data_9ef7bbe78d2ff2c3df2f8b00556683fa
#
_entry.id   9ef7bbe78d2ff2c3df2f8b00556683fa
#
_cell.length_a   1.000
_cell.length_b   1.000
_cell.length_c   1.000
_cell.angle_alpha   90.00
_cell.angle_beta   90.00
_cell.angle_gamma   90.00
#
_symmetry.space_group_name_H-M   'P 1'
#
loop_
_entity.id
_entity.type
_entity.pdbx_description
1 polymer ?
#
loop_
_entity_poly.entity_id
_entity_poly.type
_entity_poly.pdbx_seq_one_letter_code
_entity_poly.pdbx_strand_id
1 'polypeptide(L)'
;MTNQLTGKARRQRKIIKIIDTAKIPEQRTKVEISKKISVKNKQSWKNTYSGVYEDIEKIFLPQKVIEEEGRIPLKRGPRLLQNEGTGYYKLTKTGELLLFCIENTKTKIDFTEFTYEHDLGEKLNLLYQISPSLCFLLLEKYVSIRCIKREDIAPITLESIKKITEFTLNCDMGFIKSILSCSKDDQKKILIILSYIDSKH
;
A
#
# COMPACT_ATOMS: atom_id res chain seq x y z
N MET A 1 -14.42 -18.20 6.12
CA MET A 1 -14.82 -17.96 4.70
C MET A 1 -13.66 -17.24 4.01
N THR A 2 -12.94 -17.92 3.15
CA THR A 2 -11.86 -17.31 2.34
C THR A 2 -12.53 -16.40 1.29
N ASN A 3 -12.50 -15.09 1.52
CA ASN A 3 -12.93 -14.09 0.54
C ASN A 3 -12.08 -14.25 -0.73
N GLN A 4 -12.61 -14.94 -1.73
CA GLN A 4 -11.93 -15.07 -3.02
C GLN A 4 -11.90 -13.70 -3.68
N LEU A 5 -10.69 -13.12 -3.79
CA LEU A 5 -10.48 -11.87 -4.50
C LEU A 5 -11.00 -11.96 -5.94
N THR A 6 -11.68 -10.92 -6.41
CA THR A 6 -12.08 -10.80 -7.83
C THR A 6 -10.84 -10.83 -8.74
N GLY A 7 -11.03 -11.19 -10.00
CA GLY A 7 -9.94 -11.18 -10.98
C GLY A 7 -9.27 -9.80 -11.11
N LYS A 8 -10.06 -8.72 -10.99
CA LYS A 8 -9.57 -7.33 -10.97
C LYS A 8 -8.68 -7.07 -9.75
N ALA A 9 -9.14 -7.39 -8.55
CA ALA A 9 -8.37 -7.18 -7.31
C ALA A 9 -7.05 -7.98 -7.32
N ARG A 10 -7.05 -9.22 -7.83
CA ARG A 10 -5.81 -10.00 -8.00
C ARG A 10 -4.85 -9.35 -8.98
N ARG A 11 -5.35 -8.78 -10.09
CA ARG A 11 -4.53 -8.08 -11.07
C ARG A 11 -3.90 -6.83 -10.44
N GLN A 12 -4.68 -6.02 -9.75
CA GLN A 12 -4.22 -4.80 -9.07
C GLN A 12 -3.10 -5.09 -8.06
N ARG A 13 -3.26 -6.09 -7.20
CA ARG A 13 -2.19 -6.54 -6.29
C ARG A 13 -0.92 -6.95 -7.03
N LYS A 14 -1.06 -7.68 -8.15
CA LYS A 14 0.09 -8.09 -8.95
C LYS A 14 0.82 -6.90 -9.58
N ILE A 15 0.08 -5.87 -10.04
CA ILE A 15 0.67 -4.66 -10.61
C ILE A 15 1.56 -3.97 -9.58
N ILE A 16 1.02 -3.68 -8.39
CA ILE A 16 1.74 -3.02 -7.31
C ILE A 16 3.00 -3.80 -6.94
N LYS A 17 2.88 -5.12 -6.76
CA LYS A 17 4.01 -5.99 -6.44
C LYS A 17 5.09 -6.03 -7.53
N ILE A 18 4.69 -6.03 -8.81
CA ILE A 18 5.64 -6.02 -9.92
C ILE A 18 6.42 -4.70 -9.95
N ILE A 19 5.76 -3.57 -9.69
CA ILE A 19 6.40 -2.26 -9.65
C ILE A 19 7.41 -2.20 -8.50
N ASP A 20 7.05 -2.69 -7.32
CA ASP A 20 7.91 -2.73 -6.13
C ASP A 20 9.15 -3.61 -6.33
N THR A 21 8.96 -4.81 -6.88
CA THR A 21 10.05 -5.80 -7.00
C THR A 21 10.92 -5.63 -8.24
N ALA A 22 10.54 -4.76 -9.17
CA ALA A 22 11.25 -4.57 -10.43
C ALA A 22 12.53 -3.76 -10.23
N LYS A 23 13.66 -4.34 -10.64
CA LYS A 23 15.00 -3.75 -10.45
C LYS A 23 15.38 -2.71 -11.51
N ILE A 24 14.76 -2.78 -12.70
CA ILE A 24 15.09 -1.91 -13.84
C ILE A 24 13.83 -1.24 -14.39
N PRO A 25 13.94 -0.02 -14.93
CA PRO A 25 12.81 0.76 -15.43
C PRO A 25 11.95 0.03 -16.46
N GLU A 26 12.58 -0.70 -17.37
CA GLU A 26 11.89 -1.44 -18.45
C GLU A 26 10.84 -2.39 -17.91
N GLN A 27 11.09 -3.01 -16.76
CA GLN A 27 10.18 -3.98 -16.14
C GLN A 27 8.95 -3.32 -15.52
N ARG A 28 8.96 -2.01 -15.36
CA ARG A 28 7.88 -1.20 -14.75
C ARG A 28 7.00 -0.49 -15.78
N THR A 29 7.13 -0.83 -17.06
CA THR A 29 6.25 -0.34 -18.12
C THR A 29 4.94 -1.14 -18.18
N LYS A 30 3.85 -0.53 -18.68
CA LYS A 30 2.54 -1.22 -18.83
C LYS A 30 2.65 -2.52 -19.61
N VAL A 31 3.48 -2.55 -20.65
CA VAL A 31 3.67 -3.74 -21.50
C VAL A 31 4.34 -4.87 -20.71
N GLU A 32 5.44 -4.60 -20.02
CA GLU A 32 6.17 -5.61 -19.28
C GLU A 32 5.37 -6.10 -18.05
N ILE A 33 4.67 -5.20 -17.36
CA ILE A 33 3.73 -5.57 -16.30
C ILE A 33 2.67 -6.54 -16.86
N SER A 34 2.08 -6.23 -18.03
CA SER A 34 1.09 -7.09 -18.66
C SER A 34 1.64 -8.46 -19.04
N LYS A 35 2.87 -8.53 -19.57
CA LYS A 35 3.56 -9.79 -19.87
C LYS A 35 3.77 -10.61 -18.60
N LYS A 36 4.32 -10.01 -17.53
CA LYS A 36 4.55 -10.71 -16.25
C LYS A 36 3.27 -11.27 -15.63
N ILE A 37 2.15 -10.56 -15.75
CA ILE A 37 0.84 -11.02 -15.25
C ILE A 37 0.32 -12.18 -16.12
N SER A 38 0.44 -12.09 -17.44
CA SER A 38 -0.10 -13.06 -18.40
C SER A 38 0.62 -14.41 -18.36
N VAL A 39 1.94 -14.42 -18.16
CA VAL A 39 2.72 -15.66 -18.02
C VAL A 39 2.13 -16.57 -16.93
N LYS A 40 1.78 -16.03 -15.78
CA LYS A 40 1.18 -16.79 -14.69
C LYS A 40 -0.22 -17.30 -14.99
N ASN A 41 -0.93 -16.67 -15.93
CA ASN A 41 -2.32 -17.00 -16.26
C ASN A 41 -2.43 -17.80 -17.57
N LYS A 42 -1.32 -18.15 -18.24
CA LYS A 42 -1.29 -18.84 -19.56
C LYS A 42 -2.13 -18.14 -20.64
N GLN A 43 -2.25 -16.81 -20.55
CA GLN A 43 -3.03 -15.98 -21.47
C GLN A 43 -2.12 -15.11 -22.34
N SER A 44 -2.66 -14.66 -23.49
CA SER A 44 -1.95 -13.64 -24.27
C SER A 44 -1.85 -12.34 -23.47
N TRP A 45 -0.65 -11.74 -23.41
CA TRP A 45 -0.44 -10.47 -22.71
C TRP A 45 -1.32 -9.33 -23.28
N LYS A 46 -1.67 -9.40 -24.56
CA LYS A 46 -2.58 -8.42 -25.21
C LYS A 46 -3.95 -8.38 -24.53
N ASN A 47 -4.48 -9.52 -24.13
CA ASN A 47 -5.77 -9.61 -23.40
C ASN A 47 -5.68 -9.03 -21.99
N THR A 48 -4.49 -9.07 -21.40
CA THR A 48 -4.24 -8.52 -20.06
C THR A 48 -3.97 -7.01 -20.11
N TYR A 49 -3.45 -6.50 -21.24
CA TYR A 49 -2.97 -5.12 -21.38
C TYR A 49 -4.06 -4.09 -21.14
N SER A 50 -5.27 -4.26 -21.72
CA SER A 50 -6.36 -3.29 -21.52
C SER A 50 -6.74 -3.14 -20.05
N GLY A 51 -6.80 -4.24 -19.31
CA GLY A 51 -7.08 -4.20 -17.87
C GLY A 51 -5.94 -3.57 -17.06
N VAL A 52 -4.67 -3.83 -17.40
CA VAL A 52 -3.51 -3.19 -16.77
C VAL A 52 -3.51 -1.69 -17.09
N TYR A 53 -3.78 -1.31 -18.32
CA TYR A 53 -3.90 0.09 -18.72
C TYR A 53 -4.97 0.82 -17.91
N GLU A 54 -6.17 0.24 -17.80
CA GLU A 54 -7.26 0.83 -17.01
C GLU A 54 -6.93 0.96 -15.53
N ASP A 55 -6.33 -0.05 -14.93
CA ASP A 55 -5.94 -0.01 -13.52
C ASP A 55 -4.89 1.08 -13.27
N ILE A 56 -3.89 1.23 -14.16
CA ILE A 56 -2.85 2.25 -14.03
C ILE A 56 -3.43 3.65 -14.27
N GLU A 57 -4.07 3.89 -15.42
CA GLU A 57 -4.48 5.25 -15.83
C GLU A 57 -5.70 5.77 -15.08
N LYS A 58 -6.68 4.89 -14.81
CA LYS A 58 -7.95 5.33 -14.22
C LYS A 58 -8.03 5.14 -12.70
N ILE A 59 -7.10 4.37 -12.11
CA ILE A 59 -7.16 4.06 -10.68
C ILE A 59 -5.87 4.49 -9.99
N PHE A 60 -4.73 3.89 -10.34
CA PHE A 60 -3.51 4.06 -9.55
C PHE A 60 -2.87 5.44 -9.68
N LEU A 61 -2.81 6.02 -10.88
CA LEU A 61 -2.29 7.38 -11.07
C LEU A 61 -3.20 8.43 -10.43
N PRO A 62 -4.54 8.44 -10.67
CA PRO A 62 -5.42 9.41 -10.03
C PRO A 62 -5.46 9.30 -8.50
N GLN A 63 -5.31 8.09 -7.95
CA GLN A 63 -5.27 7.86 -6.49
C GLN A 63 -3.87 8.01 -5.89
N LYS A 64 -2.90 8.45 -6.68
CA LYS A 64 -1.50 8.61 -6.24
C LYS A 64 -0.89 7.36 -5.60
N VAL A 65 -1.32 6.17 -6.03
CA VAL A 65 -0.73 4.89 -5.60
C VAL A 65 0.62 4.69 -6.28
N ILE A 66 0.70 5.11 -7.55
CA ILE A 66 1.92 5.12 -8.35
C ILE A 66 2.10 6.48 -8.99
N GLU A 67 3.31 6.77 -9.42
CA GLU A 67 3.63 7.93 -10.25
C GLU A 67 4.52 7.53 -11.43
N GLU A 68 4.46 8.30 -12.51
CA GLU A 68 5.39 8.13 -13.64
C GLU A 68 6.77 8.67 -13.21
N GLU A 69 7.76 7.78 -13.15
CA GLU A 69 9.13 8.14 -12.76
C GLU A 69 9.95 8.66 -13.95
N GLY A 70 9.58 8.26 -15.15
CA GLY A 70 10.23 8.70 -16.38
C GLY A 70 9.75 7.93 -17.60
N ARG A 71 10.45 8.12 -18.72
CA ARG A 71 10.11 7.53 -20.00
C ARG A 71 11.31 6.85 -20.66
N ILE A 72 11.05 5.72 -21.32
CA ILE A 72 12.03 4.94 -22.04
C ILE A 72 11.77 5.11 -23.53
N PRO A 73 12.77 5.50 -24.35
CA PRO A 73 12.61 5.63 -25.79
C PRO A 73 12.12 4.33 -26.43
N LEU A 74 11.19 4.44 -27.38
CA LEU A 74 10.74 3.29 -28.15
C LEU A 74 11.73 2.96 -29.26
N LYS A 75 12.13 1.69 -29.36
CA LYS A 75 13.06 1.22 -30.40
C LYS A 75 12.40 1.10 -31.80
N ARG A 76 11.07 1.10 -31.86
CA ARG A 76 10.29 0.93 -33.11
C ARG A 76 9.00 1.77 -33.04
N GLY A 77 8.51 2.19 -34.21
CA GLY A 77 7.29 2.98 -34.38
C GLY A 77 7.54 4.32 -35.06
N PRO A 78 6.50 5.16 -35.22
CA PRO A 78 6.65 6.53 -35.77
C PRO A 78 7.65 7.35 -34.93
N ARG A 79 8.46 8.21 -35.59
CA ARG A 79 9.50 9.01 -34.91
C ARG A 79 8.98 9.85 -33.75
N LEU A 80 7.80 10.43 -33.88
CA LEU A 80 7.14 11.18 -32.78
C LEU A 80 6.94 10.32 -31.54
N LEU A 81 6.37 9.11 -31.70
CA LEU A 81 6.17 8.19 -30.59
C LEU A 81 7.47 7.61 -30.04
N GLN A 82 8.52 7.50 -30.87
CA GLN A 82 9.84 7.08 -30.39
C GLN A 82 10.43 8.11 -29.43
N ASN A 83 10.26 9.42 -29.73
CA ASN A 83 10.75 10.50 -28.88
C ASN A 83 9.94 10.65 -27.59
N GLU A 84 8.62 10.45 -27.65
CA GLU A 84 7.77 10.48 -26.46
C GLU A 84 8.05 9.32 -25.49
N GLY A 85 8.46 8.17 -26.05
CA GLY A 85 8.78 6.99 -25.26
C GLY A 85 7.59 6.32 -24.58
N THR A 86 7.87 5.34 -23.74
CA THR A 86 6.87 4.69 -22.87
C THR A 86 7.16 4.99 -21.43
N GLY A 87 6.12 5.41 -20.67
CA GLY A 87 6.23 5.67 -19.24
C GLY A 87 6.56 4.42 -18.45
N TYR A 88 7.37 4.56 -17.42
CA TYR A 88 7.59 3.57 -16.38
C TYR A 88 7.28 4.18 -15.01
N TYR A 89 6.86 3.34 -14.07
CA TYR A 89 6.21 3.77 -12.85
C TYR A 89 6.97 3.35 -11.61
N LYS A 90 6.84 4.12 -10.53
CA LYS A 90 7.26 3.74 -9.18
C LYS A 90 6.09 3.85 -8.20
N LEU A 91 6.21 3.20 -7.05
CA LEU A 91 5.27 3.40 -5.94
C LEU A 91 5.50 4.78 -5.34
N THR A 92 4.40 5.41 -4.93
CA THR A 92 4.43 6.56 -4.02
C THR A 92 4.41 6.05 -2.57
N LYS A 93 4.52 6.94 -1.58
CA LYS A 93 4.33 6.57 -0.17
C LYS A 93 2.95 5.95 0.08
N THR A 94 1.90 6.44 -0.58
CA THR A 94 0.57 5.81 -0.58
C THR A 94 0.61 4.37 -1.10
N GLY A 95 1.32 4.13 -2.20
CA GLY A 95 1.48 2.80 -2.79
C GLY A 95 2.29 1.83 -1.92
N GLU A 96 3.35 2.32 -1.28
CA GLU A 96 4.18 1.55 -0.34
C GLU A 96 3.34 1.11 0.89
N LEU A 97 2.57 2.04 1.48
CA LEU A 97 1.70 1.74 2.62
C LEU A 97 0.59 0.75 2.23
N LEU A 98 0.00 0.92 1.04
CA LEU A 98 -0.98 -0.02 0.49
C LEU A 98 -0.35 -1.42 0.30
N LEU A 99 0.85 -1.50 -0.25
CA LEU A 99 1.56 -2.77 -0.44
C LEU A 99 1.82 -3.46 0.90
N PHE A 100 2.27 -2.72 1.91
CA PHE A 100 2.47 -3.23 3.27
C PHE A 100 1.18 -3.88 3.81
N CYS A 101 0.04 -3.20 3.68
CA CYS A 101 -1.25 -3.71 4.15
C CYS A 101 -1.78 -4.91 3.35
N ILE A 102 -1.38 -5.04 2.08
CA ILE A 102 -1.82 -6.16 1.22
C ILE A 102 -1.01 -7.43 1.45
N GLU A 103 0.29 -7.31 1.60
CA GLU A 103 1.20 -8.47 1.57
C GLU A 103 1.72 -8.87 2.95
N ASN A 104 1.45 -8.08 3.99
CA ASN A 104 2.01 -8.29 5.34
C ASN A 104 3.53 -8.60 5.22
N THR A 105 4.20 -7.85 4.37
CA THR A 105 5.62 -8.07 4.11
C THR A 105 6.40 -7.73 5.36
N LYS A 106 7.25 -8.67 5.80
CA LYS A 106 8.21 -8.48 6.91
C LYS A 106 9.33 -7.48 6.59
N THR A 107 9.11 -6.61 5.62
CA THR A 107 10.06 -5.56 5.25
C THR A 107 10.10 -4.55 6.40
N LYS A 108 11.28 -4.17 6.83
CA LYS A 108 11.47 -3.08 7.79
C LYS A 108 10.85 -1.81 7.18
N ILE A 109 9.70 -1.41 7.70
CA ILE A 109 9.07 -0.12 7.39
C ILE A 109 9.51 0.85 8.47
N ASP A 110 9.90 2.04 8.07
CA ASP A 110 10.09 3.18 8.95
C ASP A 110 8.89 4.12 8.82
N PHE A 111 8.00 4.07 9.80
CA PHE A 111 6.77 4.87 9.78
C PHE A 111 7.01 6.37 9.91
N THR A 112 8.20 6.82 10.31
CA THR A 112 8.55 8.25 10.33
C THR A 112 8.51 8.86 8.93
N GLU A 113 8.75 8.05 7.89
CA GLU A 113 8.67 8.49 6.50
C GLU A 113 7.22 8.65 5.98
N PHE A 114 6.22 8.12 6.71
CA PHE A 114 4.81 8.11 6.31
C PHE A 114 3.96 9.10 7.09
N THR A 115 4.57 9.85 8.01
CA THR A 115 3.88 10.82 8.87
C THR A 115 4.53 12.20 8.72
N TYR A 116 3.76 13.27 8.95
CA TYR A 116 4.34 14.61 9.14
C TYR A 116 4.84 14.82 10.57
N GLU A 117 4.35 14.02 11.50
CA GLU A 117 4.63 14.10 12.92
C GLU A 117 5.64 13.00 13.29
N HIS A 118 6.87 13.39 13.52
CA HIS A 118 7.96 12.45 13.85
C HIS A 118 7.58 11.54 15.04
N ASP A 119 7.04 12.13 16.10
CA ASP A 119 6.60 11.40 17.30
C ASP A 119 5.57 10.29 16.98
N LEU A 120 4.62 10.56 16.07
CA LEU A 120 3.64 9.56 15.64
C LEU A 120 4.34 8.41 14.90
N GLY A 121 5.27 8.73 14.00
CA GLY A 121 6.07 7.74 13.29
C GLY A 121 6.85 6.83 14.24
N GLU A 122 7.51 7.41 15.25
CA GLU A 122 8.21 6.64 16.28
C GLU A 122 7.27 5.73 17.09
N LYS A 123 6.07 6.22 17.46
CA LYS A 123 5.08 5.40 18.16
C LYS A 123 4.57 4.24 17.31
N LEU A 124 4.34 4.46 16.01
CA LEU A 124 3.96 3.39 15.09
C LEU A 124 5.10 2.38 14.90
N ASN A 125 6.35 2.84 14.80
CA ASN A 125 7.53 1.97 14.76
C ASN A 125 7.63 1.11 16.03
N LEU A 126 7.43 1.70 17.20
CA LEU A 126 7.44 0.99 18.47
C LEU A 126 6.28 -0.03 18.54
N LEU A 127 5.07 0.35 18.11
CA LEU A 127 3.93 -0.55 18.04
C LEU A 127 4.23 -1.74 17.13
N TYR A 128 4.85 -1.50 15.97
CA TYR A 128 5.27 -2.55 15.04
C TYR A 128 6.31 -3.49 15.64
N GLN A 129 7.26 -2.97 16.42
CA GLN A 129 8.27 -3.79 17.10
C GLN A 129 7.66 -4.68 18.21
N ILE A 130 6.71 -4.14 18.98
CA ILE A 130 6.03 -4.87 20.05
C ILE A 130 5.09 -5.93 19.47
N SER A 131 4.25 -5.54 18.53
CA SER A 131 3.24 -6.41 17.93
C SER A 131 3.00 -6.06 16.46
N PRO A 132 3.76 -6.69 15.53
CA PRO A 132 3.58 -6.48 14.09
C PRO A 132 2.13 -6.72 13.64
N SER A 133 1.47 -7.73 14.21
CA SER A 133 0.08 -8.05 13.89
C SER A 133 -0.90 -6.95 14.27
N LEU A 134 -0.69 -6.34 15.43
CA LEU A 134 -1.55 -5.24 15.91
C LEU A 134 -1.38 -4.00 15.05
N CYS A 135 -0.13 -3.63 14.77
CA CYS A 135 0.18 -2.50 13.88
C CYS A 135 -0.42 -2.74 12.48
N PHE A 136 -0.29 -3.96 11.95
CA PHE A 136 -0.88 -4.33 10.68
C PHE A 136 -2.40 -4.19 10.67
N LEU A 137 -3.11 -4.70 11.69
CA LEU A 137 -4.57 -4.59 11.80
C LEU A 137 -5.03 -3.13 11.83
N LEU A 138 -4.32 -2.28 12.59
CA LEU A 138 -4.62 -0.85 12.66
C LEU A 138 -4.44 -0.16 11.30
N LEU A 139 -3.32 -0.42 10.64
CA LEU A 139 -3.01 0.19 9.36
C LEU A 139 -3.84 -0.38 8.20
N GLU A 140 -4.17 -1.67 8.21
CA GLU A 140 -5.12 -2.26 7.26
C GLU A 140 -6.48 -1.57 7.35
N LYS A 141 -6.96 -1.32 8.56
CA LYS A 141 -8.21 -0.61 8.78
C LYS A 141 -8.13 0.84 8.31
N TYR A 142 -7.04 1.52 8.66
CA TYR A 142 -6.75 2.88 8.21
C TYR A 142 -6.81 2.98 6.68
N VAL A 143 -6.01 2.17 5.98
CA VAL A 143 -5.94 2.16 4.52
C VAL A 143 -7.29 1.82 3.90
N SER A 144 -8.00 0.82 4.45
CA SER A 144 -9.31 0.40 3.94
C SER A 144 -10.33 1.55 3.99
N ILE A 145 -10.41 2.26 5.11
CA ILE A 145 -11.37 3.37 5.27
C ILE A 145 -11.01 4.54 4.35
N ARG A 146 -9.72 4.90 4.24
CA ARG A 146 -9.26 5.98 3.36
C ARG A 146 -9.51 5.64 1.88
N CYS A 147 -9.25 4.39 1.46
CA CYS A 147 -9.56 3.94 0.11
C CYS A 147 -11.05 4.01 -0.23
N ILE A 148 -11.93 3.63 0.71
CA ILE A 148 -13.39 3.73 0.51
C ILE A 148 -13.84 5.19 0.36
N LYS A 149 -13.29 6.08 1.18
CA LYS A 149 -13.58 7.51 1.16
C LYS A 149 -12.87 8.26 0.03
N ARG A 150 -11.95 7.62 -0.69
CA ARG A 150 -11.08 8.21 -1.73
C ARG A 150 -10.23 9.38 -1.21
N GLU A 151 -9.75 9.26 0.01
CA GLU A 151 -8.85 10.22 0.64
C GLU A 151 -7.39 9.81 0.42
N ASP A 152 -6.48 10.78 0.52
CA ASP A 152 -5.05 10.48 0.48
C ASP A 152 -4.68 9.59 1.67
N ILE A 153 -4.01 8.47 1.40
CA ILE A 153 -3.62 7.51 2.43
C ILE A 153 -2.39 7.99 3.17
N ALA A 154 -1.42 8.53 2.45
CA ALA A 154 -0.22 9.13 3.02
C ALA A 154 -0.25 10.66 2.82
N PRO A 155 0.26 11.45 3.77
CA PRO A 155 0.83 11.00 5.04
C PRO A 155 -0.24 10.57 6.07
N ILE A 156 0.17 9.70 6.99
CA ILE A 156 -0.66 9.35 8.15
C ILE A 156 -0.64 10.55 9.10
N THR A 157 -1.81 11.08 9.43
CA THR A 157 -1.96 12.18 10.39
C THR A 157 -2.49 11.65 11.72
N LEU A 158 -2.14 12.33 12.81
CA LEU A 158 -2.60 11.96 14.15
C LEU A 158 -4.13 11.93 14.23
N GLU A 159 -4.80 12.93 13.66
CA GLU A 159 -6.28 12.98 13.63
C GLU A 159 -6.89 11.78 12.91
N SER A 160 -6.30 11.39 11.77
CA SER A 160 -6.80 10.26 11.00
C SER A 160 -6.62 8.94 11.72
N ILE A 161 -5.44 8.72 12.32
CA ILE A 161 -5.16 7.48 13.04
C ILE A 161 -5.95 7.41 14.35
N LYS A 162 -6.18 8.54 15.03
CA LYS A 162 -7.02 8.62 16.24
C LYS A 162 -8.42 8.11 15.95
N LYS A 163 -9.11 8.65 14.95
CA LYS A 163 -10.46 8.21 14.56
C LYS A 163 -10.53 6.71 14.25
N ILE A 164 -9.48 6.18 13.60
CA ILE A 164 -9.40 4.75 13.28
C ILE A 164 -9.17 3.91 14.54
N THR A 165 -8.31 4.38 15.44
CA THR A 165 -8.01 3.68 16.71
C THR A 165 -9.24 3.60 17.58
N GLU A 166 -9.98 4.70 17.77
CA GLU A 166 -11.24 4.73 18.50
C GLU A 166 -12.27 3.75 17.91
N PHE A 167 -12.45 3.80 16.58
CA PHE A 167 -13.36 2.88 15.91
C PHE A 167 -12.92 1.41 16.10
N THR A 168 -11.63 1.13 15.98
CA THR A 168 -11.08 -0.23 16.07
C THR A 168 -11.21 -0.78 17.49
N LEU A 169 -10.94 0.01 18.52
CA LEU A 169 -11.12 -0.37 19.93
C LEU A 169 -12.58 -0.67 20.25
N ASN A 170 -13.51 0.08 19.68
CA ASN A 170 -14.93 -0.08 19.95
C ASN A 170 -15.59 -1.24 19.17
N CYS A 171 -15.06 -1.60 18.01
CA CYS A 171 -15.76 -2.50 17.08
C CYS A 171 -14.97 -3.76 16.70
N ASP A 172 -13.66 -3.84 16.97
CA ASP A 172 -12.82 -4.95 16.50
C ASP A 172 -12.33 -5.84 17.64
N MET A 173 -13.06 -6.91 17.88
CA MET A 173 -12.68 -7.91 18.89
C MET A 173 -11.33 -8.59 18.58
N GLY A 174 -10.92 -8.64 17.29
CA GLY A 174 -9.63 -9.18 16.89
C GLY A 174 -8.49 -8.29 17.38
N PHE A 175 -8.65 -6.96 17.27
CA PHE A 175 -7.71 -5.99 17.77
C PHE A 175 -7.53 -6.09 19.29
N ILE A 176 -8.63 -6.14 20.04
CA ILE A 176 -8.62 -6.31 21.51
C ILE A 176 -7.94 -7.63 21.90
N LYS A 177 -8.30 -8.74 21.26
CA LYS A 177 -7.66 -10.04 21.52
C LYS A 177 -6.15 -10.01 21.24
N SER A 178 -5.72 -9.30 20.21
CA SER A 178 -4.29 -9.14 19.89
C SER A 178 -3.54 -8.39 21.01
N ILE A 179 -4.15 -7.35 21.61
CA ILE A 179 -3.59 -6.67 22.77
C ILE A 179 -3.49 -7.63 23.96
N LEU A 180 -4.58 -8.34 24.27
CA LEU A 180 -4.65 -9.24 25.41
C LEU A 180 -3.71 -10.44 25.29
N SER A 181 -3.30 -10.83 24.08
CA SER A 181 -2.34 -11.91 23.84
C SER A 181 -0.88 -11.51 24.06
N CYS A 182 -0.58 -10.22 24.18
CA CYS A 182 0.77 -9.73 24.47
C CYS A 182 1.14 -9.90 25.94
N SER A 183 2.45 -9.82 26.26
CA SER A 183 2.91 -9.79 27.65
C SER A 183 2.32 -8.58 28.39
N LYS A 184 2.23 -8.65 29.74
CA LYS A 184 1.71 -7.53 30.54
C LYS A 184 2.50 -6.24 30.34
N ASP A 185 3.82 -6.35 30.15
CA ASP A 185 4.67 -5.18 29.90
C ASP A 185 4.43 -4.58 28.51
N ASP A 186 4.25 -5.44 27.50
CA ASP A 186 3.91 -5.00 26.15
C ASP A 186 2.48 -4.40 26.11
N GLN A 187 1.52 -4.97 26.82
CA GLN A 187 0.18 -4.38 26.98
C GLN A 187 0.26 -2.96 27.51
N LYS A 188 1.09 -2.71 28.56
CA LYS A 188 1.28 -1.37 29.12
C LYS A 188 1.87 -0.42 28.09
N LYS A 189 2.91 -0.84 27.33
CA LYS A 189 3.52 -0.02 26.28
C LYS A 189 2.52 0.29 25.16
N ILE A 190 1.74 -0.70 24.73
CA ILE A 190 0.67 -0.52 23.73
C ILE A 190 -0.36 0.51 24.23
N LEU A 191 -0.81 0.39 25.48
CA LEU A 191 -1.77 1.34 26.04
C LEU A 191 -1.20 2.76 26.10
N ILE A 192 0.08 2.94 26.42
CA ILE A 192 0.75 4.24 26.39
C ILE A 192 0.74 4.82 24.96
N ILE A 193 1.03 3.99 23.94
CA ILE A 193 0.99 4.42 22.54
C ILE A 193 -0.44 4.83 22.14
N LEU A 194 -1.43 4.04 22.47
CA LEU A 194 -2.84 4.33 22.18
C LEU A 194 -3.32 5.59 22.91
N SER A 195 -2.92 5.78 24.17
CA SER A 195 -3.22 6.99 24.93
C SER A 195 -2.55 8.25 24.32
N TYR A 196 -1.32 8.13 23.80
CA TYR A 196 -0.68 9.21 23.07
C TYR A 196 -1.48 9.60 21.81
N ILE A 197 -1.93 8.60 21.04
CA ILE A 197 -2.77 8.83 19.86
C ILE A 197 -4.09 9.52 20.26
N ASP A 198 -4.66 9.18 21.40
CA ASP A 198 -5.93 9.73 21.88
C ASP A 198 -5.79 11.15 22.47
N SER A 199 -4.71 11.44 23.21
CA SER A 199 -4.60 12.61 24.08
C SER A 199 -4.11 13.90 23.42
N LYS A 200 -3.49 13.84 22.25
CA LYS A 200 -3.03 15.06 21.54
C LYS A 200 -4.19 15.72 20.79
N HIS A 201 -4.58 16.87 21.27
CA HIS A 201 -5.41 17.87 20.58
C HIS A 201 -4.56 18.86 19.84
#